data_f8fb521c36f2250361b2a11f62c2decd
#
_entry.id   f8fb521c36f2250361b2a11f62c2decd
#
_cell.length_a   1.000
_cell.length_b   1.000
_cell.length_c   1.000
_cell.angle_alpha   90.00
_cell.angle_beta   90.00
_cell.angle_gamma   90.00
#
_symmetry.space_group_name_H-M   'P 1'
#
loop_
_entity.id
_entity.type
_entity.pdbx_description
1 polymer ?
#
loop_
_entity_poly.entity_id
_entity_poly.type
_entity_poly.pdbx_seq_one_letter_code
_entity_poly.pdbx_strand_id
1 'polypeptide(L)'
;MAKDKKTPAAAISETTSKTTSKTSKAVAGSLGTLGDYLREQRLGAQLSLRQLADQVGVSNPYLSQIERGLRKPSAEVLQQLARALRVSAEQLYVRAGIVHPDPGQPGSVELAILADTALTERQKHSLLDVYASFLALNERDQS
;
A
#
# COMPACT_ATOMS: atom_id res chain seq x y z
N MET A 1 24.82 14.27 27.21
CA MET A 1 24.49 14.06 27.09
C MET A 1 23.81 13.92 26.96
N ALA A 2 23.87 13.86 26.65
CA ALA A 2 23.08 13.60 26.33
C ALA A 2 22.53 13.44 25.94
N LYS A 3 22.61 13.40 25.85
CA LYS A 3 21.98 13.21 25.50
C LYS A 3 21.47 12.80 25.05
N ASP A 4 21.62 12.70 24.90
CA ASP A 4 21.08 12.24 24.47
C ASP A 4 20.63 11.89 24.08
N LYS A 5 20.89 11.83 24.18
CA LYS A 5 20.34 11.37 23.85
C LYS A 5 19.78 11.16 23.37
N LYS A 6 19.84 11.24 23.21
CA LYS A 6 19.25 10.94 22.71
C LYS A 6 18.92 10.51 22.11
N THR A 7 19.14 10.49 21.97
CA THR A 7 18.69 10.01 21.35
C THR A 7 18.35 9.63 20.84
N PRO A 8 18.64 9.66 20.87
CA PRO A 8 18.05 9.28 20.26
C PRO A 8 17.53 9.17 19.71
N ALA A 9 17.57 9.31 19.62
CA ALA A 9 16.91 9.22 19.16
C ALA A 9 16.58 9.32 18.58
N ALA A 10 16.75 9.40 18.55
CA ALA A 10 16.29 9.45 18.04
C ALA A 10 16.09 9.44 17.45
N ALA A 11 16.32 9.44 17.43
CA ALA A 11 15.93 9.37 16.93
C ALA A 11 15.67 9.38 16.34
N ILE A 12 15.77 9.45 16.29
CA ILE A 12 15.22 9.52 15.81
C ILE A 12 15.13 9.73 15.14
N SER A 13 15.26 9.87 15.01
CA SER A 13 14.92 10.11 14.49
C SER A 13 14.74 10.21 13.88
N GLU A 14 14.65 10.25 13.83
CA GLU A 14 14.17 10.36 13.35
C GLU A 14 14.06 10.43 12.73
N THR A 15 14.35 10.61 12.76
CA THR A 15 13.89 10.70 12.35
C THR A 15 13.74 11.09 11.73
N THR A 16 13.89 11.36 11.40
CA THR A 16 13.61 11.78 10.97
C THR A 16 13.46 12.20 10.22
N SER A 17 13.63 12.45 9.79
CA SER A 17 13.36 12.92 9.17
C SER A 17 12.72 12.94 8.87
N LYS A 18 12.55 12.86 8.78
CA LYS A 18 11.81 12.68 8.55
C LYS A 18 10.94 13.33 8.89
N THR A 19 10.68 13.81 9.02
CA THR A 19 9.90 14.34 9.48
C THR A 19 9.21 15.44 8.97
N THR A 20 9.39 15.94 8.29
CA THR A 20 8.84 16.98 7.67
C THR A 20 7.38 16.97 7.78
N SER A 21 6.61 17.79 7.92
CA SER A 21 5.20 17.93 8.00
C SER A 21 4.51 16.58 8.19
N LYS A 22 3.97 16.42 9.36
CA LYS A 22 3.29 15.17 9.70
C LYS A 22 2.03 14.96 8.88
N THR A 23 1.31 16.04 8.57
CA THR A 23 0.11 15.94 7.78
C THR A 23 0.40 15.46 6.38
N SER A 24 1.40 16.04 5.74
CA SER A 24 1.83 15.58 4.43
C SER A 24 2.29 14.15 4.48
N LYS A 25 2.94 13.79 5.57
CA LYS A 25 3.44 12.43 5.72
C LYS A 25 2.30 11.43 5.77
N ALA A 26 1.20 11.76 6.46
CA ALA A 26 0.07 10.85 6.55
C ALA A 26 -0.56 10.63 5.17
N VAL A 27 -0.74 11.70 4.40
CA VAL A 27 -1.27 11.58 3.05
C VAL A 27 -0.29 10.86 2.15
N ALA A 28 0.98 11.23 2.24
CA ALA A 28 2.01 10.59 1.45
C ALA A 28 2.15 9.11 1.82
N GLY A 29 1.94 8.75 3.09
CA GLY A 29 1.99 7.37 3.52
C GLY A 29 0.93 6.53 2.83
N SER A 30 -0.30 7.07 2.70
CA SER A 30 -1.38 6.36 2.03
C SER A 30 -1.04 6.18 0.55
N LEU A 31 -0.60 7.24 -0.11
CA LEU A 31 -0.21 7.17 -1.50
C LEU A 31 1.04 6.32 -1.69
N GLY A 32 1.98 6.39 -0.73
CA GLY A 32 3.18 5.57 -0.75
C GLY A 32 2.86 4.10 -0.67
N THR A 33 1.86 3.75 0.15
CA THR A 33 1.43 2.35 0.26
C THR A 33 0.93 1.83 -1.07
N LEU A 34 0.14 2.64 -1.78
CA LEU A 34 -0.31 2.29 -3.12
C LEU A 34 0.88 2.19 -4.06
N GLY A 35 1.76 3.17 -4.05
CA GLY A 35 2.92 3.21 -4.93
C GLY A 35 3.85 2.03 -4.72
N ASP A 36 4.11 1.70 -3.46
CA ASP A 36 4.96 0.55 -3.12
C ASP A 36 4.35 -0.74 -3.63
N TYR A 37 3.05 -0.90 -3.46
CA TYR A 37 2.35 -2.08 -3.94
C TYR A 37 2.42 -2.19 -5.46
N LEU A 38 2.15 -1.08 -6.16
CA LEU A 38 2.20 -1.07 -7.61
C LEU A 38 3.59 -1.42 -8.12
N ARG A 39 4.61 -0.84 -7.50
CA ARG A 39 5.98 -1.13 -7.89
C ARG A 39 6.32 -2.61 -7.67
N GLU A 40 5.90 -3.14 -6.53
CA GLU A 40 6.15 -4.55 -6.22
C GLU A 40 5.49 -5.46 -7.23
N GLN A 41 4.24 -5.17 -7.58
CA GLN A 41 3.52 -5.97 -8.58
C GLN A 41 4.16 -5.83 -9.95
N ARG A 42 4.59 -4.62 -10.30
CA ARG A 42 5.25 -4.39 -11.58
C ARG A 42 6.54 -5.19 -11.69
N LEU A 43 7.36 -5.14 -10.65
CA LEU A 43 8.63 -5.88 -10.64
C LEU A 43 8.39 -7.39 -10.65
N GLY A 44 7.38 -7.84 -9.92
CA GLY A 44 7.01 -9.25 -9.92
C GLY A 44 6.54 -9.74 -11.28
N ALA A 45 5.93 -8.86 -12.06
CA ALA A 45 5.50 -9.17 -13.42
C ALA A 45 6.63 -8.96 -14.43
N GLN A 46 7.80 -8.53 -13.97
CA GLN A 46 8.97 -8.30 -14.82
C GLN A 46 8.72 -7.24 -15.87
N LEU A 47 7.97 -6.21 -15.50
CA LEU A 47 7.67 -5.09 -16.39
C LEU A 47 8.53 -3.88 -16.01
N SER A 48 9.06 -3.20 -17.04
CA SER A 48 9.69 -1.92 -16.81
C SER A 48 8.62 -0.87 -16.58
N LEU A 49 9.02 0.28 -16.04
CA LEU A 49 8.10 1.38 -15.85
C LEU A 49 7.46 1.78 -17.17
N ARG A 50 8.26 1.87 -18.22
CA ARG A 50 7.78 2.24 -19.54
C ARG A 50 6.78 1.23 -20.08
N GLN A 51 7.06 -0.06 -19.91
CA GLN A 51 6.16 -1.10 -20.39
C GLN A 51 4.80 -1.00 -19.72
N LEU A 52 4.78 -0.80 -18.41
CA LEU A 52 3.52 -0.67 -17.70
C LEU A 52 2.80 0.61 -18.11
N ALA A 53 3.53 1.71 -18.23
CA ALA A 53 2.93 2.98 -18.66
C ALA A 53 2.27 2.83 -20.03
N ASP A 54 2.94 2.15 -20.95
CA ASP A 54 2.39 1.91 -22.28
C ASP A 54 1.11 1.08 -22.23
N GLN A 55 1.11 0.04 -21.39
CA GLN A 55 -0.07 -0.82 -21.27
C GLN A 55 -1.27 -0.08 -20.67
N VAL A 56 -1.00 0.83 -19.75
CA VAL A 56 -2.06 1.57 -19.06
C VAL A 56 -2.50 2.80 -19.86
N GLY A 57 -1.66 3.26 -20.77
CA GLY A 57 -1.98 4.43 -21.59
C GLY A 57 -1.67 5.75 -20.90
N VAL A 58 -0.66 5.76 -20.04
CA VAL A 58 -0.24 6.98 -19.36
C VAL A 58 1.24 7.24 -19.63
N SER A 59 1.68 8.45 -19.31
CA SER A 59 3.07 8.83 -19.54
C SER A 59 3.96 8.16 -18.47
N ASN A 60 5.22 7.97 -18.85
CA ASN A 60 6.22 7.42 -17.97
C ASN A 60 6.39 8.27 -16.69
N PRO A 61 6.55 9.61 -16.81
CA PRO A 61 6.65 10.44 -15.62
C PRO A 61 5.43 10.37 -14.70
N TYR A 62 4.23 10.26 -15.28
CA TYR A 62 3.02 10.16 -14.49
C TYR A 62 3.03 8.89 -13.65
N LEU A 63 3.33 7.75 -14.28
CA LEU A 63 3.37 6.48 -13.56
C LEU A 63 4.48 6.49 -12.51
N SER A 64 5.63 7.07 -12.84
CA SER A 64 6.72 7.21 -11.89
C SER A 64 6.29 7.97 -10.64
N GLN A 65 5.54 9.06 -10.83
CA GLN A 65 5.06 9.86 -9.72
C GLN A 65 4.08 9.09 -8.85
N ILE A 66 3.23 8.27 -9.47
CA ILE A 66 2.31 7.43 -8.71
C ILE A 66 3.09 6.44 -7.85
N GLU A 67 4.09 5.77 -8.40
CA GLU A 67 4.87 4.79 -7.66
C GLU A 67 5.66 5.42 -6.51
N ARG A 68 6.04 6.68 -6.66
CA ARG A 68 6.77 7.39 -5.61
C ARG A 68 5.86 8.08 -4.60
N GLY A 69 4.54 7.94 -4.77
CA GLY A 69 3.60 8.52 -3.83
C GLY A 69 3.41 10.01 -4.01
N LEU A 70 3.82 10.56 -5.15
CA LEU A 70 3.74 12.00 -5.41
C LEU A 70 2.48 12.39 -6.15
N ARG A 71 1.71 11.41 -6.61
CA ARG A 71 0.51 11.70 -7.39
C ARG A 71 -0.52 10.62 -7.17
N LYS A 72 -1.76 11.03 -6.98
CA LYS A 72 -2.88 10.12 -6.81
C LYS A 72 -3.50 9.84 -8.17
N PRO A 73 -3.61 8.57 -8.60
CA PRO A 73 -4.23 8.25 -9.87
C PRO A 73 -5.75 8.33 -9.77
N SER A 74 -6.40 8.53 -10.91
CA SER A 74 -7.84 8.47 -10.98
C SER A 74 -8.32 7.03 -10.84
N ALA A 75 -9.62 6.87 -10.56
CA ALA A 75 -10.20 5.54 -10.47
C ALA A 75 -10.05 4.79 -11.79
N GLU A 76 -10.17 5.49 -12.90
CA GLU A 76 -10.02 4.88 -14.22
C GLU A 76 -8.60 4.34 -14.42
N VAL A 77 -7.60 5.13 -14.05
CA VAL A 77 -6.21 4.68 -14.15
C VAL A 77 -5.96 3.49 -13.25
N LEU A 78 -6.55 3.49 -12.04
CA LEU A 78 -6.43 2.35 -11.13
C LEU A 78 -7.02 1.08 -11.74
N GLN A 79 -8.15 1.19 -12.44
CA GLN A 79 -8.72 0.04 -13.12
C GLN A 79 -7.80 -0.48 -14.21
N GLN A 80 -7.19 0.42 -14.97
CA GLN A 80 -6.25 0.01 -16.00
C GLN A 80 -5.02 -0.65 -15.41
N LEU A 81 -4.52 -0.11 -14.30
CA LEU A 81 -3.39 -0.71 -13.60
C LEU A 81 -3.73 -2.10 -13.08
N ALA A 82 -4.92 -2.24 -12.49
CA ALA A 82 -5.37 -3.53 -11.97
C ALA A 82 -5.41 -4.57 -13.09
N ARG A 83 -5.92 -4.17 -14.24
CA ARG A 83 -6.03 -5.07 -15.38
C ARG A 83 -4.65 -5.46 -15.90
N ALA A 84 -3.77 -4.49 -16.05
CA ALA A 84 -2.42 -4.74 -16.57
C ALA A 84 -1.60 -5.61 -15.64
N LEU A 85 -1.74 -5.42 -14.34
CA LEU A 85 -0.98 -6.16 -13.32
C LEU A 85 -1.68 -7.42 -12.85
N ARG A 86 -2.93 -7.63 -13.28
CA ARG A 86 -3.74 -8.78 -12.91
C ARG A 86 -3.96 -8.86 -11.41
N VAL A 87 -4.28 -7.74 -10.81
CA VAL A 87 -4.62 -7.65 -9.40
C VAL A 87 -6.04 -7.10 -9.26
N SER A 88 -6.59 -7.21 -8.06
CA SER A 88 -7.94 -6.74 -7.79
C SER A 88 -7.99 -5.21 -7.81
N ALA A 89 -8.94 -4.66 -8.56
CA ALA A 89 -9.15 -3.22 -8.56
C ALA A 89 -9.55 -2.72 -7.18
N GLU A 90 -10.31 -3.53 -6.43
CA GLU A 90 -10.71 -3.17 -5.08
C GLU A 90 -9.50 -2.96 -4.18
N GLN A 91 -8.50 -3.82 -4.29
CA GLN A 91 -7.28 -3.65 -3.52
C GLN A 91 -6.61 -2.32 -3.81
N LEU A 92 -6.59 -1.93 -5.08
CA LEU A 92 -5.99 -0.66 -5.45
C LEU A 92 -6.81 0.52 -4.93
N TYR A 93 -8.13 0.42 -4.97
CA TYR A 93 -8.99 1.47 -4.44
C TYR A 93 -8.79 1.65 -2.93
N VAL A 94 -8.69 0.54 -2.20
CA VAL A 94 -8.47 0.58 -0.76
C VAL A 94 -7.12 1.22 -0.45
N ARG A 95 -6.08 0.81 -1.15
CA ARG A 95 -4.73 1.36 -0.94
C ARG A 95 -4.63 2.82 -1.32
N ALA A 96 -5.46 3.25 -2.27
CA ALA A 96 -5.50 4.65 -2.69
C ALA A 96 -6.36 5.52 -1.77
N GLY A 97 -7.05 4.90 -0.80
CA GLY A 97 -7.91 5.64 0.11
C GLY A 97 -9.26 6.01 -0.47
N ILE A 98 -9.64 5.38 -1.57
CA ILE A 98 -10.94 5.65 -2.21
C ILE A 98 -12.05 4.85 -1.55
N VAL A 99 -11.75 3.62 -1.15
CA VAL A 99 -12.70 2.72 -0.52
C VAL A 99 -12.21 2.43 0.90
N HIS A 100 -13.10 2.53 1.87
CA HIS A 100 -12.78 2.24 3.26
C HIS A 100 -13.57 1.01 3.70
N PRO A 101 -12.93 0.09 4.44
CA PRO A 101 -13.65 -1.08 4.91
C PRO A 101 -14.70 -0.71 5.95
N ASP A 102 -15.86 -1.35 5.87
CA ASP A 102 -16.92 -1.16 6.87
C ASP A 102 -16.73 -2.19 7.99
N PRO A 103 -16.66 -1.74 9.25
CA PRO A 103 -16.47 -2.67 10.35
C PRO A 103 -17.55 -3.74 10.39
N GLY A 104 -17.17 -4.97 10.65
CA GLY A 104 -18.10 -6.07 10.81
C GLY A 104 -18.59 -6.71 9.53
N GLN A 105 -18.25 -6.16 8.38
CA GLN A 105 -18.63 -6.75 7.11
C GLN A 105 -17.64 -7.84 6.71
N PRO A 106 -18.08 -8.86 5.96
CA PRO A 106 -17.14 -9.87 5.46
C PRO A 106 -16.01 -9.22 4.69
N GLY A 107 -14.79 -9.62 4.98
CA GLY A 107 -13.62 -9.08 4.31
C GLY A 107 -13.13 -7.76 4.87
N SER A 108 -13.75 -7.22 5.91
CA SER A 108 -13.36 -5.91 6.44
C SER A 108 -11.99 -5.94 7.09
N VAL A 109 -11.61 -7.05 7.73
CA VAL A 109 -10.27 -7.16 8.34
C VAL A 109 -9.20 -7.14 7.26
N GLU A 110 -9.42 -7.90 6.20
CA GLU A 110 -8.46 -7.94 5.09
C GLU A 110 -8.29 -6.56 4.46
N LEU A 111 -9.39 -5.87 4.22
CA LEU A 111 -9.32 -4.53 3.63
C LEU A 111 -8.63 -3.55 4.57
N ALA A 112 -8.88 -3.67 5.88
CA ALA A 112 -8.22 -2.80 6.85
C ALA A 112 -6.72 -3.01 6.86
N ILE A 113 -6.28 -4.26 6.79
CA ILE A 113 -4.85 -4.57 6.73
C ILE A 113 -4.24 -3.97 5.45
N LEU A 114 -4.92 -4.15 4.33
CA LEU A 114 -4.42 -3.63 3.06
C LEU A 114 -4.32 -2.12 3.05
N ALA A 115 -5.24 -1.44 3.72
CA ALA A 115 -5.27 0.02 3.77
C ALA A 115 -4.33 0.63 4.81
N ASP A 116 -3.77 -0.19 5.68
CA ASP A 116 -2.94 0.32 6.77
C ASP A 116 -1.66 0.94 6.22
N THR A 117 -1.34 2.14 6.70
CA THR A 117 -0.17 2.87 6.22
C THR A 117 1.06 2.66 7.09
N ALA A 118 0.91 1.98 8.23
CA ALA A 118 2.01 1.74 9.15
C ALA A 118 2.74 0.43 8.86
N LEU A 119 2.13 -0.45 8.07
CA LEU A 119 2.68 -1.76 7.79
C LEU A 119 3.37 -1.78 6.43
N THR A 120 4.48 -2.54 6.34
CA THR A 120 5.08 -2.82 5.04
C THR A 120 4.23 -3.84 4.29
N GLU A 121 4.44 -3.95 2.98
CA GLU A 121 3.71 -4.93 2.18
C GLU A 121 3.98 -6.35 2.66
N ARG A 122 5.22 -6.63 3.06
CA ARG A 122 5.55 -7.95 3.59
C ARG A 122 4.78 -8.25 4.86
N GLN A 123 4.69 -7.25 5.75
CA GLN A 123 3.94 -7.43 6.99
C GLN A 123 2.47 -7.65 6.73
N LYS A 124 1.90 -6.96 5.75
CA LYS A 124 0.50 -7.16 5.37
C LYS A 124 0.27 -8.59 4.88
N HIS A 125 1.19 -9.09 4.06
CA HIS A 125 1.10 -10.49 3.59
C HIS A 125 1.09 -11.47 4.76
N SER A 126 1.98 -11.26 5.72
CA SER A 126 2.06 -12.15 6.88
C SER A 126 0.77 -12.13 7.69
N LEU A 127 0.22 -10.94 7.91
CA LEU A 127 -1.03 -10.83 8.67
C LEU A 127 -2.19 -11.47 7.93
N LEU A 128 -2.25 -11.28 6.62
CA LEU A 128 -3.32 -11.88 5.82
C LEU A 128 -3.23 -13.40 5.82
N ASP A 129 -2.02 -13.94 5.77
CA ASP A 129 -1.83 -15.39 5.82
C ASP A 129 -2.32 -15.96 7.16
N VAL A 130 -1.98 -15.30 8.26
CA VAL A 130 -2.43 -15.73 9.57
C VAL A 130 -3.94 -15.66 9.68
N TYR A 131 -4.51 -14.55 9.23
CA TYR A 131 -5.96 -14.36 9.27
C TYR A 131 -6.67 -15.46 8.47
N ALA A 132 -6.18 -15.74 7.26
CA ALA A 132 -6.77 -16.78 6.42
C ALA A 132 -6.68 -18.14 7.07
N SER A 133 -5.58 -18.42 7.78
CA SER A 133 -5.39 -19.68 8.49
C SER A 133 -6.44 -19.84 9.58
N PHE A 134 -6.71 -18.78 10.32
CA PHE A 134 -7.72 -18.82 11.37
C PHE A 134 -9.12 -19.06 10.78
N LEU A 135 -9.43 -18.38 9.68
CA LEU A 135 -10.73 -18.58 9.05
C LEU A 135 -10.92 -20.02 8.58
N ALA A 136 -9.89 -20.59 7.96
CA ALA A 136 -9.96 -21.97 7.48
C ALA A 136 -10.14 -22.95 8.66
N LEU A 137 -9.45 -22.70 9.77
CA LEU A 137 -9.57 -23.53 10.95
C LEU A 137 -10.98 -23.47 11.52
N ASN A 138 -11.55 -22.27 11.59
CA ASN A 138 -12.90 -22.09 12.12
C ASN A 138 -13.95 -22.75 11.26
N GLU A 139 -13.76 -22.74 9.94
CA GLU A 139 -14.69 -23.41 9.05
C GLU A 139 -14.71 -24.91 9.29
N ARG A 140 -13.55 -25.50 9.54
CA ARG A 140 -13.47 -26.93 9.83
C ARG A 140 -14.16 -27.27 11.15
N ASP A 141 -14.03 -26.39 12.13
CA ASP A 141 -14.66 -26.61 13.43
C ASP A 141 -16.17 -26.53 13.34
N GLN A 142 -16.70 -25.80 12.38
CA GLN A 142 -18.14 -25.66 12.18
C GLN A 142 -18.74 -26.80 11.36
N SER A 143 -17.91 -27.60 10.74
CA SER A 143 -18.35 -28.79 10.00
C SER A 143 -18.50 -29.98 10.93
#